data_8b6595bbe335d47f43c069e0a18d2b61
#
_entry.id   8b6595bbe335d47f43c069e0a18d2b61
#
_cell.length_a   1.000
_cell.length_b   1.000
_cell.length_c   1.000
_cell.angle_alpha   90.00
_cell.angle_beta   90.00
_cell.angle_gamma   90.00
#
_symmetry.space_group_name_H-M   'P 1'
#
loop_
_entity.id
_entity.type
_entity.pdbx_description
1 polymer ?
#
loop_
_entity_poly.entity_id
_entity_poly.type
_entity_poly.pdbx_seq_one_letter_code
_entity_poly.pdbx_strand_id
1 'polypeptide(L)'
;MYVVKIGGSLLTNKDGYCAPNREMVRQYASLIAKEWDRLSGNLILIVGGGSYGNAVPIRYNLKDASLPWREQDLSMMTVKMFEWLSLVTEIFREEGVPCYPFQTSGYVITDDKHPLRYFIEPVQHVLETNVLPVFSGDLVFDLSRKFTIFSSDNIPELFVERMRLTRVVMMTDVEGVMRFDQDGHERTLIPTVTKENFREVLLCTGPSRKQDITGGMKNKLEALLRLAERGVEGVITSGSDPEALLPALFDERPAGTFIRPWVNNMRRQKADVDCVFGM
;
A
#
# COMPACT_ATOMS: atom_id res chain seq x y z
N MET A 1 -4.00 -3.52 15.09
CA MET A 1 -2.88 -3.23 14.17
C MET A 1 -3.35 -2.30 13.06
N TYR A 2 -2.64 -1.23 12.81
CA TYR A 2 -2.89 -0.27 11.74
C TYR A 2 -1.87 -0.43 10.63
N VAL A 3 -2.29 -0.22 9.39
CA VAL A 3 -1.39 -0.14 8.23
C VAL A 3 -1.61 1.20 7.56
N VAL A 4 -0.55 1.97 7.39
CA VAL A 4 -0.56 3.24 6.66
C VAL A 4 0.22 3.08 5.37
N LYS A 5 -0.42 3.38 4.25
CA LYS A 5 0.23 3.49 2.95
C LYS A 5 0.22 4.94 2.49
N ILE A 6 1.39 5.54 2.35
CA ILE A 6 1.55 6.89 1.81
C ILE A 6 1.86 6.80 0.33
N GLY A 7 1.06 7.47 -0.50
CA GLY A 7 1.18 7.47 -1.96
C GLY A 7 2.53 7.99 -2.44
N GLY A 8 3.13 7.30 -3.42
CA GLY A 8 4.39 7.76 -4.01
C GLY A 8 4.28 9.13 -4.70
N SER A 9 3.08 9.51 -5.14
CA SER A 9 2.81 10.84 -5.70
C SER A 9 2.92 11.99 -4.69
N LEU A 10 2.80 11.69 -3.39
CA LEU A 10 3.01 12.65 -2.31
C LEU A 10 4.50 12.73 -1.95
N LEU A 11 5.17 11.58 -1.91
CA LEU A 11 6.52 11.43 -1.40
C LEU A 11 7.62 11.63 -2.45
N THR A 12 7.25 11.72 -3.74
CA THR A 12 8.21 11.92 -4.83
C THR A 12 7.68 12.91 -5.86
N ASN A 13 8.57 13.58 -6.58
CA ASN A 13 8.21 14.38 -7.72
C ASN A 13 7.91 13.47 -8.93
N LYS A 14 6.68 13.54 -9.46
CA LYS A 14 6.19 12.68 -10.55
C LYS A 14 6.95 12.84 -11.86
N ASP A 15 7.44 14.02 -12.13
CA ASP A 15 8.13 14.38 -13.40
C ASP A 15 9.64 14.11 -13.33
N GLY A 16 10.15 13.71 -12.16
CA GLY A 16 11.56 13.41 -11.92
C GLY A 16 11.89 11.92 -12.04
N TYR A 17 13.15 11.62 -12.32
CA TYR A 17 13.69 10.26 -12.22
C TYR A 17 14.29 10.06 -10.83
N CYS A 18 13.69 9.15 -10.04
CA CYS A 18 14.12 8.88 -8.66
C CYS A 18 14.27 10.19 -7.83
N ALA A 19 13.25 11.05 -7.87
CA ALA A 19 13.27 12.37 -7.28
C ALA A 19 12.41 12.41 -6.00
N PRO A 20 12.99 12.24 -4.79
CA PRO A 20 12.25 12.22 -3.54
C PRO A 20 11.79 13.62 -3.13
N ASN A 21 10.60 13.72 -2.56
CA ASN A 21 10.14 14.88 -1.80
C ASN A 21 10.51 14.68 -0.31
N ARG A 22 11.77 14.98 0.02
CA ARG A 22 12.32 14.77 1.37
C ARG A 22 11.55 15.53 2.44
N GLU A 23 11.04 16.72 2.10
CA GLU A 23 10.27 17.55 3.04
C GLU A 23 8.96 16.85 3.44
N MET A 24 8.20 16.33 2.48
CA MET A 24 6.97 15.60 2.77
C MET A 24 7.25 14.32 3.57
N VAL A 25 8.33 13.59 3.26
CA VAL A 25 8.75 12.42 4.05
C VAL A 25 9.03 12.83 5.50
N ARG A 26 9.73 13.95 5.71
CA ARG A 26 10.07 14.47 7.05
C ARG A 26 8.82 14.89 7.82
N GLN A 27 7.87 15.55 7.18
CA GLN A 27 6.61 15.93 7.83
C GLN A 27 5.82 14.72 8.33
N TYR A 28 5.71 13.65 7.54
CA TYR A 28 5.10 12.39 7.99
C TYR A 28 5.91 11.73 9.11
N ALA A 29 7.22 11.74 9.03
CA ALA A 29 8.08 11.18 10.06
C ALA A 29 7.94 11.93 11.39
N SER A 30 7.97 13.27 11.36
CA SER A 30 7.76 14.13 12.54
C SER A 30 6.38 13.92 13.17
N LEU A 31 5.32 13.78 12.34
CA LEU A 31 3.97 13.50 12.84
C LEU A 31 3.91 12.14 13.55
N ILE A 32 4.46 11.10 12.94
CA ILE A 32 4.50 9.76 13.53
C ILE A 32 5.36 9.74 14.79
N ALA A 33 6.47 10.49 14.83
CA ALA A 33 7.32 10.62 16.01
C ALA A 33 6.57 11.22 17.21
N LYS A 34 5.77 12.26 16.99
CA LYS A 34 4.94 12.87 18.05
C LYS A 34 3.94 11.90 18.67
N GLU A 35 3.45 10.93 17.88
CA GLU A 35 2.45 9.95 18.29
C GLU A 35 3.07 8.56 18.54
N TRP A 36 4.40 8.47 18.61
CA TRP A 36 5.10 7.18 18.63
C TRP A 36 4.72 6.29 19.80
N ASP A 37 4.50 6.84 20.98
CA ASP A 37 4.06 6.09 22.17
C ASP A 37 2.71 5.36 21.95
N ARG A 38 1.84 5.95 21.12
CA ARG A 38 0.54 5.39 20.76
C ARG A 38 0.61 4.39 19.61
N LEU A 39 1.56 4.59 18.69
CA LEU A 39 1.67 3.86 17.42
C LEU A 39 2.66 2.69 17.49
N SER A 40 3.65 2.75 18.40
CA SER A 40 4.70 1.73 18.51
C SER A 40 4.12 0.34 18.75
N GLY A 41 4.66 -0.67 18.06
CA GLY A 41 4.16 -2.04 18.10
C GLY A 41 2.81 -2.27 17.38
N ASN A 42 2.13 -1.20 16.93
CA ASN A 42 0.79 -1.27 16.33
C ASN A 42 0.68 -0.66 14.94
N LEU A 43 1.77 -0.18 14.35
CA LEU A 43 1.81 0.46 13.04
C LEU A 43 2.73 -0.26 12.08
N ILE A 44 2.28 -0.46 10.84
CA ILE A 44 3.08 -0.84 9.67
C ILE A 44 3.03 0.33 8.69
N LEU A 45 4.18 0.76 8.18
CA LEU A 45 4.29 1.81 7.19
C LEU A 45 4.62 1.24 5.81
N ILE A 46 3.87 1.68 4.79
CA ILE A 46 4.12 1.35 3.40
C ILE A 46 4.29 2.65 2.62
N VAL A 47 5.39 2.82 1.91
CA VAL A 47 5.64 3.98 1.06
C VAL A 47 5.54 3.61 -0.40
N GLY A 48 4.74 4.36 -1.15
CA GLY A 48 4.62 4.17 -2.60
C GLY A 48 5.94 4.48 -3.32
N GLY A 49 6.24 3.74 -4.38
CA GLY A 49 7.47 3.92 -5.15
C GLY A 49 7.55 5.24 -5.91
N GLY A 50 6.43 5.87 -6.26
CA GLY A 50 6.40 7.15 -6.95
C GLY A 50 7.30 7.18 -8.19
N SER A 51 8.18 8.18 -8.29
CA SER A 51 9.13 8.30 -9.41
C SER A 51 10.17 7.16 -9.48
N TYR A 52 10.46 6.50 -8.38
CA TYR A 52 11.30 5.28 -8.39
C TYR A 52 10.52 4.09 -8.99
N GLY A 53 9.30 3.85 -8.52
CA GLY A 53 8.47 2.72 -8.94
C GLY A 53 7.88 2.85 -10.34
N ASN A 54 7.80 4.06 -10.90
CA ASN A 54 7.24 4.31 -12.25
C ASN A 54 8.32 4.55 -13.31
N ALA A 55 9.29 5.41 -13.05
CA ALA A 55 10.26 5.79 -14.07
C ALA A 55 11.26 4.67 -14.39
N VAL A 56 11.66 3.88 -13.38
CA VAL A 56 12.62 2.78 -13.57
C VAL A 56 12.06 1.67 -14.48
N PRO A 57 10.86 1.09 -14.21
CA PRO A 57 10.31 0.06 -15.10
C PRO A 57 10.03 0.57 -16.52
N ILE A 58 9.71 1.87 -16.69
CA ILE A 58 9.55 2.46 -18.01
C ILE A 58 10.89 2.49 -18.75
N ARG A 59 11.92 2.97 -18.09
CA ARG A 59 13.25 3.17 -18.69
C ARG A 59 13.91 1.86 -19.12
N TYR A 60 13.68 0.78 -18.38
CA TYR A 60 14.33 -0.50 -18.58
C TYR A 60 13.40 -1.60 -19.14
N ASN A 61 12.18 -1.24 -19.60
CA ASN A 61 11.18 -2.18 -20.13
C ASN A 61 10.79 -3.30 -19.13
N LEU A 62 10.75 -2.99 -17.83
CA LEU A 62 10.45 -3.96 -16.77
C LEU A 62 8.97 -3.97 -16.34
N LYS A 63 8.08 -3.30 -17.07
CA LYS A 63 6.64 -3.27 -16.74
C LYS A 63 5.95 -4.61 -16.91
N ASP A 64 6.38 -5.36 -17.91
CA ASP A 64 5.82 -6.65 -18.28
C ASP A 64 6.91 -7.56 -18.82
N ALA A 65 7.02 -8.76 -18.26
CA ALA A 65 8.03 -9.75 -18.67
C ALA A 65 7.83 -10.30 -20.09
N SER A 66 6.68 -10.05 -20.74
CA SER A 66 6.44 -10.36 -22.14
C SER A 66 7.11 -9.37 -23.11
N LEU A 67 7.48 -8.17 -22.63
CA LEU A 67 8.22 -7.18 -23.42
C LEU A 67 9.72 -7.54 -23.48
N PRO A 68 10.46 -7.10 -24.51
CA PRO A 68 11.91 -7.25 -24.56
C PRO A 68 12.59 -6.55 -23.37
N TRP A 69 13.28 -7.31 -22.54
CA TRP A 69 14.06 -6.85 -21.39
C TRP A 69 15.45 -7.50 -21.41
N ARG A 70 16.38 -6.97 -20.63
CA ARG A 70 17.73 -7.52 -20.50
C ARG A 70 17.95 -7.98 -19.05
N GLU A 71 18.62 -9.13 -18.88
CA GLU A 71 18.88 -9.73 -17.58
C GLU A 71 19.61 -8.77 -16.63
N GLN A 72 20.56 -8.02 -17.17
CA GLN A 72 21.33 -7.02 -16.40
C GLN A 72 20.48 -5.87 -15.87
N ASP A 73 19.29 -5.63 -16.45
CA ASP A 73 18.41 -4.52 -16.05
C ASP A 73 17.44 -4.92 -14.93
N LEU A 74 17.25 -6.22 -14.64
CA LEU A 74 16.33 -6.69 -13.59
C LEU A 74 16.67 -6.10 -12.22
N SER A 75 17.96 -6.03 -11.88
CA SER A 75 18.41 -5.47 -10.61
C SER A 75 18.17 -3.96 -10.49
N MET A 76 18.01 -3.25 -11.61
CA MET A 76 17.88 -1.78 -11.58
C MET A 76 16.64 -1.33 -10.81
N MET A 77 15.51 -2.04 -10.96
CA MET A 77 14.30 -1.74 -10.22
C MET A 77 14.50 -1.96 -8.72
N THR A 78 14.96 -3.14 -8.35
CA THR A 78 15.14 -3.57 -6.96
C THR A 78 16.16 -2.68 -6.24
N VAL A 79 17.31 -2.36 -6.85
CA VAL A 79 18.31 -1.46 -6.27
C VAL A 79 17.72 -0.06 -6.06
N LYS A 80 17.00 0.49 -7.03
CA LYS A 80 16.39 1.82 -6.89
C LYS A 80 15.27 1.84 -5.84
N MET A 81 14.50 0.79 -5.72
CA MET A 81 13.50 0.68 -4.66
C MET A 81 14.15 0.55 -3.28
N PHE A 82 15.31 -0.12 -3.19
CA PHE A 82 16.05 -0.19 -1.94
C PHE A 82 16.68 1.16 -1.56
N GLU A 83 17.24 1.91 -2.52
CA GLU A 83 17.71 3.28 -2.30
C GLU A 83 16.57 4.17 -1.76
N TRP A 84 15.38 4.05 -2.34
CA TRP A 84 14.18 4.75 -1.88
C TRP A 84 13.82 4.39 -0.45
N LEU A 85 13.74 3.09 -0.16
CA LEU A 85 13.38 2.58 1.16
C LEU A 85 14.41 2.99 2.23
N SER A 86 15.71 2.94 1.89
CA SER A 86 16.81 3.40 2.75
C SER A 86 16.69 4.87 3.09
N LEU A 87 16.42 5.73 2.08
CA LEU A 87 16.25 7.17 2.26
C LEU A 87 15.07 7.48 3.20
N VAL A 88 13.93 6.83 3.01
CA VAL A 88 12.77 7.01 3.91
C VAL A 88 13.12 6.57 5.33
N THR A 89 13.73 5.40 5.49
CA THR A 89 14.15 4.86 6.79
C THR A 89 15.12 5.81 7.50
N GLU A 90 16.04 6.40 6.77
CA GLU A 90 17.02 7.35 7.33
C GLU A 90 16.32 8.62 7.85
N ILE A 91 15.40 9.21 7.07
CA ILE A 91 14.64 10.39 7.49
C ILE A 91 13.80 10.09 8.74
N PHE A 92 13.10 8.94 8.77
CA PHE A 92 12.29 8.54 9.94
C PHE A 92 13.17 8.39 11.19
N ARG A 93 14.36 7.78 11.06
CA ARG A 93 15.31 7.64 12.15
C ARG A 93 15.84 9.01 12.63
N GLU A 94 16.10 9.95 11.72
CA GLU A 94 16.50 11.32 12.06
C GLU A 94 15.43 12.05 12.89
N GLU A 95 14.15 11.81 12.61
CA GLU A 95 13.01 12.34 13.35
C GLU A 95 12.69 11.57 14.64
N GLY A 96 13.51 10.57 15.01
CA GLY A 96 13.36 9.83 16.26
C GLY A 96 12.46 8.60 16.21
N VAL A 97 11.98 8.17 15.04
CA VAL A 97 11.20 6.94 14.88
C VAL A 97 12.11 5.76 14.59
N PRO A 98 12.23 4.77 15.51
CA PRO A 98 12.98 3.56 15.23
C PRO A 98 12.26 2.77 14.12
N CYS A 99 12.94 2.50 13.01
CA CYS A 99 12.31 1.82 11.87
C CYS A 99 13.26 0.82 11.20
N TYR A 100 12.66 -0.20 10.58
CA TYR A 100 13.35 -1.30 9.90
C TYR A 100 12.81 -1.49 8.48
N PRO A 101 13.66 -1.40 7.44
CA PRO A 101 13.22 -1.55 6.05
C PRO A 101 13.06 -3.02 5.66
N PHE A 102 11.94 -3.32 4.99
CA PHE A 102 11.67 -4.62 4.39
C PHE A 102 11.57 -4.49 2.88
N GLN A 103 12.55 -5.05 2.17
CA GLN A 103 12.53 -5.07 0.70
C GLN A 103 11.63 -6.20 0.21
N THR A 104 10.57 -5.85 -0.52
CA THR A 104 9.50 -6.78 -0.93
C THR A 104 10.02 -7.93 -1.78
N SER A 105 10.99 -7.71 -2.66
CA SER A 105 11.61 -8.78 -3.47
C SER A 105 12.37 -9.83 -2.65
N GLY A 106 12.72 -9.54 -1.41
CA GLY A 106 13.44 -10.46 -0.52
C GLY A 106 12.55 -11.47 0.21
N TYR A 107 11.22 -11.27 0.24
CA TYR A 107 10.32 -12.12 1.03
C TYR A 107 9.00 -12.49 0.31
N VAL A 108 8.77 -12.05 -0.93
CA VAL A 108 7.55 -12.35 -1.69
C VAL A 108 7.89 -13.04 -3.00
N ILE A 109 7.22 -14.15 -3.28
CA ILE A 109 7.14 -14.80 -4.59
C ILE A 109 5.68 -14.80 -5.02
N THR A 110 5.42 -14.46 -6.29
CA THR A 110 4.10 -14.44 -6.89
C THR A 110 3.90 -15.54 -7.92
N ASP A 111 2.64 -15.84 -8.23
CA ASP A 111 2.22 -16.61 -9.40
C ASP A 111 1.09 -15.86 -10.10
N ASP A 112 1.26 -15.58 -11.38
CA ASP A 112 0.34 -14.73 -12.16
C ASP A 112 -0.06 -13.43 -11.43
N LYS A 113 0.93 -12.71 -10.85
CA LYS A 113 0.82 -11.48 -10.06
C LYS A 113 0.19 -11.62 -8.67
N HIS A 114 -0.28 -12.80 -8.29
CA HIS A 114 -0.86 -13.05 -6.98
C HIS A 114 0.20 -13.54 -6.00
N PRO A 115 0.22 -13.09 -4.73
CA PRO A 115 1.13 -13.60 -3.72
C PRO A 115 0.95 -15.13 -3.57
N LEU A 116 2.03 -15.89 -3.75
CA LEU A 116 2.01 -17.34 -3.59
C LEU A 116 2.70 -17.76 -2.30
N ARG A 117 3.88 -17.22 -2.05
CA ARG A 117 4.66 -17.47 -0.84
C ARG A 117 5.26 -16.17 -0.35
N TYR A 118 5.18 -15.95 0.94
CA TYR A 118 5.74 -14.78 1.61
C TYR A 118 6.05 -15.10 3.05
N PHE A 119 7.01 -14.39 3.62
CA PHE A 119 7.54 -14.65 4.94
C PHE A 119 7.43 -13.40 5.81
N ILE A 120 6.47 -13.38 6.73
CA ILE A 120 6.14 -12.20 7.54
C ILE A 120 6.52 -12.32 9.02
N GLU A 121 7.02 -13.45 9.47
CA GLU A 121 7.45 -13.66 10.84
C GLU A 121 8.48 -12.61 11.30
N PRO A 122 9.47 -12.20 10.48
CA PRO A 122 10.38 -11.10 10.86
C PRO A 122 9.64 -9.78 11.13
N VAL A 123 8.53 -9.51 10.42
CA VAL A 123 7.72 -8.29 10.62
C VAL A 123 7.07 -8.30 12.01
N GLN A 124 6.55 -9.46 12.44
CA GLN A 124 5.97 -9.62 13.77
C GLN A 124 7.01 -9.36 14.87
N HIS A 125 8.21 -9.93 14.73
CA HIS A 125 9.29 -9.70 15.70
C HIS A 125 9.77 -8.24 15.72
N VAL A 126 9.83 -7.56 14.58
CA VAL A 126 10.16 -6.13 14.52
C VAL A 126 9.11 -5.32 15.30
N LEU A 127 7.82 -5.60 15.11
CA LEU A 127 6.74 -4.94 15.86
C LEU A 127 6.82 -5.20 17.37
N GLU A 128 7.14 -6.44 17.79
CA GLU A 128 7.32 -6.81 19.20
C GLU A 128 8.49 -6.06 19.87
N THR A 129 9.46 -5.58 19.08
CA THR A 129 10.56 -4.74 19.58
C THR A 129 10.25 -3.24 19.53
N ASN A 130 9.00 -2.84 19.27
CA ASN A 130 8.59 -1.46 19.12
C ASN A 130 9.35 -0.69 18.02
N VAL A 131 9.72 -1.37 16.94
CA VAL A 131 10.33 -0.79 15.75
C VAL A 131 9.30 -0.76 14.63
N LEU A 132 9.25 0.32 13.86
CA LEU A 132 8.34 0.51 12.73
C LEU A 132 8.83 -0.29 11.52
N PRO A 133 8.10 -1.32 11.07
CA PRO A 133 8.42 -1.96 9.80
C PRO A 133 8.00 -1.05 8.63
N VAL A 134 8.93 -0.80 7.71
CA VAL A 134 8.74 0.07 6.54
C VAL A 134 8.87 -0.73 5.25
N PHE A 135 7.88 -0.62 4.38
CA PHE A 135 7.79 -1.37 3.13
C PHE A 135 7.66 -0.46 1.93
N SER A 136 8.00 -0.98 0.75
CA SER A 136 7.66 -0.39 -0.55
C SER A 136 7.35 -1.48 -1.57
N GLY A 137 6.64 -1.13 -2.65
CA GLY A 137 6.50 -2.04 -3.79
C GLY A 137 7.86 -2.32 -4.44
N ASP A 138 7.96 -3.42 -5.17
CA ASP A 138 9.22 -3.82 -5.83
C ASP A 138 8.94 -4.70 -7.06
N LEU A 139 9.99 -4.99 -7.83
CA LEU A 139 9.99 -6.09 -8.78
C LEU A 139 10.19 -7.40 -8.00
N VAL A 140 9.27 -8.34 -8.14
CA VAL A 140 9.33 -9.66 -7.51
C VAL A 140 9.37 -10.76 -8.57
N PHE A 141 9.94 -11.92 -8.24
CA PHE A 141 9.87 -13.06 -9.12
C PHE A 141 8.49 -13.69 -9.12
N ASP A 142 8.05 -14.10 -10.32
CA ASP A 142 6.72 -14.64 -10.58
C ASP A 142 6.86 -15.97 -11.34
N LEU A 143 6.20 -17.03 -10.87
CA LEU A 143 6.38 -18.36 -11.44
C LEU A 143 5.86 -18.46 -12.86
N SER A 144 4.70 -17.87 -13.16
CA SER A 144 4.09 -17.92 -14.50
C SER A 144 4.65 -16.84 -15.43
N ARG A 145 5.12 -15.69 -14.89
CA ARG A 145 5.50 -14.50 -15.67
C ARG A 145 7.00 -14.19 -15.65
N LYS A 146 7.80 -14.97 -14.94
CA LYS A 146 9.22 -14.72 -14.59
C LYS A 146 9.38 -13.63 -13.53
N PHE A 147 8.81 -12.45 -13.72
CA PHE A 147 8.76 -11.36 -12.76
C PHE A 147 7.52 -10.49 -12.97
N THR A 148 7.17 -9.73 -11.94
CA THR A 148 6.12 -8.71 -11.99
C THR A 148 6.44 -7.55 -11.05
N ILE A 149 5.80 -6.40 -11.27
CA ILE A 149 5.82 -5.29 -10.29
C ILE A 149 4.75 -5.55 -9.23
N PHE A 150 5.19 -5.84 -8.00
CA PHE A 150 4.30 -5.99 -6.86
C PHE A 150 4.00 -4.62 -6.27
N SER A 151 2.74 -4.19 -6.43
CA SER A 151 2.30 -2.87 -5.98
C SER A 151 2.31 -2.72 -4.47
N SER A 152 2.76 -1.57 -3.98
CA SER A 152 2.64 -1.19 -2.57
C SER A 152 1.20 -1.21 -2.05
N ASP A 153 0.20 -1.04 -2.92
CA ASP A 153 -1.22 -1.10 -2.55
C ASP A 153 -1.66 -2.51 -2.14
N ASN A 154 -0.96 -3.56 -2.59
CA ASN A 154 -1.28 -4.96 -2.29
C ASN A 154 -0.53 -5.52 -1.07
N ILE A 155 0.48 -4.82 -0.56
CA ILE A 155 1.27 -5.28 0.59
C ILE A 155 0.41 -5.52 1.85
N PRO A 156 -0.62 -4.69 2.18
CA PRO A 156 -1.45 -4.94 3.37
C PRO A 156 -2.11 -6.32 3.40
N GLU A 157 -2.40 -6.91 2.23
CA GLU A 157 -3.02 -8.24 2.14
C GLU A 157 -2.12 -9.37 2.67
N LEU A 158 -0.79 -9.18 2.64
CA LEU A 158 0.17 -10.15 3.14
C LEU A 158 0.06 -10.36 4.65
N PHE A 159 -0.46 -9.36 5.37
CA PHE A 159 -0.50 -9.39 6.84
C PHE A 159 -1.82 -9.94 7.40
N VAL A 160 -2.93 -9.85 6.65
CA VAL A 160 -4.29 -10.08 7.18
C VAL A 160 -4.54 -11.52 7.66
N GLU A 161 -3.81 -12.51 7.18
CA GLU A 161 -3.95 -13.91 7.59
C GLU A 161 -3.20 -14.24 8.89
N ARG A 162 -2.17 -13.48 9.20
CA ARG A 162 -1.27 -13.73 10.33
C ARG A 162 -1.33 -12.65 11.41
N MET A 163 -1.93 -11.49 11.11
CA MET A 163 -2.04 -10.35 12.00
C MET A 163 -3.47 -9.83 12.04
N ARG A 164 -3.97 -9.45 13.21
CA ARG A 164 -5.28 -8.82 13.35
C ARG A 164 -5.20 -7.36 12.93
N LEU A 165 -5.46 -7.08 11.66
CA LEU A 165 -5.57 -5.71 11.17
C LEU A 165 -6.89 -5.09 11.59
N THR A 166 -6.84 -3.84 12.05
CA THR A 166 -8.03 -3.03 12.38
C THR A 166 -8.40 -2.15 11.20
N ARG A 167 -7.44 -1.38 10.68
CA ARG A 167 -7.68 -0.42 9.61
C ARG A 167 -6.46 -0.28 8.73
N VAL A 168 -6.70 -0.12 7.43
CA VAL A 168 -5.69 0.24 6.42
C VAL A 168 -6.03 1.62 5.87
N VAL A 169 -5.11 2.57 6.01
CA VAL A 169 -5.24 3.94 5.50
C VAL A 169 -4.35 4.12 4.28
N MET A 170 -4.92 4.56 3.17
CA MET A 170 -4.19 4.94 1.96
C MET A 170 -4.24 6.46 1.78
N MET A 171 -3.14 7.15 2.10
CA MET A 171 -2.93 8.57 1.87
C MET A 171 -2.59 8.79 0.39
N THR A 172 -3.34 9.65 -0.30
CA THR A 172 -3.22 9.89 -1.75
C THR A 172 -3.16 11.38 -2.06
N ASP A 173 -2.93 11.73 -3.32
CA ASP A 173 -2.96 13.11 -3.82
C ASP A 173 -4.37 13.58 -4.22
N VAL A 174 -5.40 12.82 -3.85
CA VAL A 174 -6.81 13.15 -4.07
C VAL A 174 -7.61 12.91 -2.79
N GLU A 175 -8.78 13.54 -2.66
CA GLU A 175 -9.61 13.49 -1.45
C GLU A 175 -10.16 12.09 -1.13
N GLY A 176 -10.29 11.23 -2.13
CA GLY A 176 -10.87 9.88 -2.01
C GLY A 176 -11.31 9.34 -3.35
N VAL A 177 -12.23 8.41 -3.36
CA VAL A 177 -12.85 7.88 -4.57
C VAL A 177 -13.89 8.88 -5.08
N MET A 178 -13.70 9.36 -6.31
CA MET A 178 -14.54 10.36 -6.93
C MET A 178 -15.48 9.72 -7.96
N ARG A 179 -16.75 10.08 -7.94
CA ARG A 179 -17.70 9.85 -9.04
C ARG A 179 -17.62 11.01 -10.02
N PHE A 180 -17.61 10.70 -11.31
CA PHE A 180 -17.72 11.69 -12.38
C PHE A 180 -19.16 11.73 -12.86
N ASP A 181 -19.65 12.89 -13.26
CA ASP A 181 -20.89 13.03 -14.02
C ASP A 181 -20.76 12.39 -15.42
N GLN A 182 -21.87 12.29 -16.15
CA GLN A 182 -21.86 11.69 -17.50
C GLN A 182 -20.99 12.48 -18.49
N ASP A 183 -20.80 13.77 -18.26
CA ASP A 183 -19.98 14.66 -19.09
C ASP A 183 -18.51 14.72 -18.60
N GLY A 184 -18.20 14.12 -17.44
CA GLY A 184 -16.86 14.06 -16.86
C GLY A 184 -16.37 15.39 -16.27
N HIS A 185 -17.26 16.35 -16.03
CA HIS A 185 -16.94 17.70 -15.55
C HIS A 185 -17.06 17.84 -14.03
N GLU A 186 -18.10 17.28 -13.44
CA GLU A 186 -18.32 17.38 -12.00
C GLU A 186 -17.77 16.14 -11.27
N ARG A 187 -17.12 16.37 -10.13
CA ARG A 187 -16.55 15.31 -9.31
C ARG A 187 -17.21 15.34 -7.95
N THR A 188 -17.87 14.25 -7.58
CA THR A 188 -18.46 14.08 -6.26
C THR A 188 -17.72 13.02 -5.51
N LEU A 189 -17.29 13.33 -4.26
CA LEU A 189 -16.66 12.36 -3.38
C LEU A 189 -17.67 11.27 -2.99
N ILE A 190 -17.24 10.01 -3.08
CA ILE A 190 -17.99 8.87 -2.53
C ILE A 190 -17.53 8.67 -1.08
N PRO A 191 -18.30 9.07 -0.07
CA PRO A 191 -17.83 9.08 1.31
C PRO A 191 -17.76 7.69 1.93
N THR A 192 -18.55 6.72 1.43
CA THR A 192 -18.61 5.38 2.01
C THR A 192 -18.79 4.31 0.94
N VAL A 193 -17.97 3.26 1.03
CA VAL A 193 -18.10 2.04 0.24
C VAL A 193 -18.53 0.89 1.16
N THR A 194 -19.54 0.15 0.73
CA THR A 194 -20.13 -0.98 1.46
C THR A 194 -20.25 -2.19 0.55
N LYS A 195 -20.66 -3.33 1.11
CA LYS A 195 -20.97 -4.55 0.36
C LYS A 195 -22.06 -4.35 -0.70
N GLU A 196 -22.98 -3.39 -0.46
CA GLU A 196 -24.11 -3.14 -1.34
C GLU A 196 -23.73 -2.28 -2.56
N ASN A 197 -22.82 -1.32 -2.39
CA ASN A 197 -22.51 -0.34 -3.44
C ASN A 197 -21.13 -0.51 -4.12
N PHE A 198 -20.27 -1.42 -3.62
CA PHE A 198 -18.87 -1.51 -4.10
C PHE A 198 -18.74 -1.75 -5.62
N ARG A 199 -19.68 -2.51 -6.22
CA ARG A 199 -19.65 -2.80 -7.66
C ARG A 199 -19.88 -1.54 -8.48
N GLU A 200 -20.86 -0.73 -8.09
CA GLU A 200 -21.13 0.58 -8.72
C GLU A 200 -19.92 1.51 -8.57
N VAL A 201 -19.34 1.56 -7.37
CA VAL A 201 -18.18 2.41 -7.10
C VAL A 201 -16.96 1.98 -7.93
N LEU A 202 -16.71 0.69 -8.10
CA LEU A 202 -15.63 0.19 -8.97
C LEU A 202 -15.82 0.61 -10.43
N LEU A 203 -17.05 0.66 -10.92
CA LEU A 203 -17.33 1.13 -12.28
C LEU A 203 -17.06 2.65 -12.44
N CYS A 204 -17.19 3.42 -11.36
CA CYS A 204 -16.88 4.85 -11.37
C CYS A 204 -15.35 5.12 -11.38
N THR A 205 -14.51 4.15 -10.95
CA THR A 205 -13.06 4.28 -11.01
C THR A 205 -12.54 3.92 -12.40
N GLY A 206 -12.75 4.82 -13.36
CA GLY A 206 -12.24 4.65 -14.73
C GLY A 206 -10.70 4.56 -14.78
N PRO A 207 -10.13 4.23 -15.95
CA PRO A 207 -8.68 4.18 -16.12
C PRO A 207 -8.07 5.54 -15.80
N SER A 208 -6.98 5.53 -15.02
CA SER A 208 -6.21 6.72 -14.70
C SER A 208 -5.83 7.48 -15.98
N ARG A 209 -6.15 8.78 -16.07
CA ARG A 209 -5.76 9.65 -17.21
C ARG A 209 -4.24 9.88 -17.30
N LYS A 210 -3.45 9.45 -16.31
CA LYS A 210 -1.98 9.51 -16.30
C LYS A 210 -1.41 8.09 -16.37
N GLN A 211 -0.21 7.94 -16.93
CA GLN A 211 0.53 6.68 -16.96
C GLN A 211 0.85 6.19 -15.54
N ASP A 212 -0.10 5.54 -14.90
CA ASP A 212 0.10 4.86 -13.62
C ASP A 212 0.27 3.37 -13.91
N ILE A 213 1.47 2.85 -13.64
CA ILE A 213 1.85 1.45 -13.91
C ILE A 213 1.08 0.51 -12.98
N THR A 214 0.65 1.00 -11.81
CA THR A 214 0.06 0.20 -10.74
C THR A 214 -1.46 0.25 -10.69
N GLY A 215 -2.14 0.85 -11.69
CA GLY A 215 -3.60 0.84 -11.82
C GLY A 215 -4.35 1.91 -11.00
N GLY A 216 -3.65 2.87 -10.42
CA GLY A 216 -4.21 4.08 -9.82
C GLY A 216 -5.26 3.84 -8.72
N MET A 217 -6.35 4.61 -8.76
CA MET A 217 -7.44 4.55 -7.76
C MET A 217 -8.15 3.20 -7.76
N LYS A 218 -8.34 2.59 -8.93
CA LYS A 218 -9.01 1.29 -9.05
C LYS A 218 -8.26 0.21 -8.25
N ASN A 219 -6.94 0.10 -8.42
CA ASN A 219 -6.13 -0.89 -7.70
C ASN A 219 -6.17 -0.68 -6.17
N LYS A 220 -6.12 0.58 -5.71
CA LYS A 220 -6.26 0.91 -4.27
C LYS A 220 -7.60 0.45 -3.71
N LEU A 221 -8.67 0.77 -4.43
CA LEU A 221 -10.02 0.38 -4.02
C LEU A 221 -10.16 -1.15 -4.01
N GLU A 222 -9.72 -1.85 -5.05
CA GLU A 222 -9.77 -3.31 -5.12
C GLU A 222 -8.99 -3.97 -3.98
N ALA A 223 -7.79 -3.46 -3.65
CA ALA A 223 -7.00 -3.96 -2.52
C ALA A 223 -7.75 -3.79 -1.18
N LEU A 224 -8.34 -2.61 -0.93
CA LEU A 224 -9.12 -2.39 0.29
C LEU A 224 -10.43 -3.19 0.33
N LEU A 225 -11.07 -3.45 -0.82
CA LEU A 225 -12.26 -4.30 -0.88
C LEU A 225 -11.95 -5.75 -0.47
N ARG A 226 -10.82 -6.31 -0.95
CA ARG A 226 -10.37 -7.65 -0.53
C ARG A 226 -10.09 -7.73 0.97
N LEU A 227 -9.60 -6.65 1.58
CA LEU A 227 -9.40 -6.54 3.03
C LEU A 227 -10.73 -6.39 3.78
N ALA A 228 -11.68 -5.61 3.23
CA ALA A 228 -13.01 -5.43 3.81
C ALA A 228 -13.78 -6.75 3.88
N GLU A 229 -13.63 -7.65 2.90
CA GLU A 229 -14.15 -9.02 2.91
C GLU A 229 -13.58 -9.88 4.06
N ARG A 230 -12.46 -9.47 4.64
CA ARG A 230 -11.78 -10.11 5.78
C ARG A 230 -11.99 -9.36 7.10
N GLY A 231 -12.87 -8.37 7.10
CA GLY A 231 -13.26 -7.62 8.30
C GLY A 231 -12.34 -6.45 8.66
N VAL A 232 -11.50 -5.99 7.73
CA VAL A 232 -10.59 -4.86 7.93
C VAL A 232 -11.21 -3.57 7.38
N GLU A 233 -11.16 -2.50 8.14
CA GLU A 233 -11.58 -1.18 7.68
C GLU A 233 -10.58 -0.58 6.68
N GLY A 234 -11.09 0.11 5.66
CA GLY A 234 -10.28 0.83 4.68
C GLY A 234 -10.57 2.32 4.68
N VAL A 235 -9.55 3.14 4.48
CA VAL A 235 -9.69 4.59 4.27
C VAL A 235 -8.85 5.01 3.09
N ILE A 236 -9.43 5.79 2.17
CA ILE A 236 -8.69 6.51 1.12
C ILE A 236 -8.93 7.99 1.34
N THR A 237 -7.86 8.75 1.58
CA THR A 237 -7.98 10.19 1.87
C THR A 237 -6.80 10.98 1.31
N SER A 238 -6.95 12.31 1.25
CA SER A 238 -5.86 13.20 0.88
C SER A 238 -4.73 13.15 1.91
N GLY A 239 -3.52 13.05 1.41
CA GLY A 239 -2.29 13.14 2.20
C GLY A 239 -1.45 14.36 1.85
N SER A 240 -2.05 15.36 1.18
CA SER A 240 -1.36 16.63 0.90
C SER A 240 -1.04 17.39 2.17
N ASP A 241 -1.87 17.19 3.21
CA ASP A 241 -1.60 17.59 4.59
C ASP A 241 -1.40 16.33 5.44
N PRO A 242 -0.19 16.10 5.97
CA PRO A 242 0.10 14.95 6.84
C PRO A 242 -0.79 14.86 8.09
N GLU A 243 -1.28 15.98 8.63
CA GLU A 243 -2.14 16.01 9.82
C GLU A 243 -3.46 15.24 9.60
N ALA A 244 -3.89 15.03 8.36
CA ALA A 244 -5.04 14.18 8.02
C ALA A 244 -4.84 12.69 8.38
N LEU A 245 -3.59 12.25 8.66
CA LEU A 245 -3.29 10.86 8.98
C LEU A 245 -3.93 10.42 10.29
N LEU A 246 -3.84 11.20 11.35
CA LEU A 246 -4.33 10.80 12.66
C LEU A 246 -5.87 10.67 12.70
N PRO A 247 -6.65 11.62 12.17
CA PRO A 247 -8.10 11.42 11.97
C PRO A 247 -8.41 10.19 11.10
N ALA A 248 -7.65 9.96 10.02
CA ALA A 248 -7.86 8.79 9.16
C ALA A 248 -7.63 7.46 9.91
N LEU A 249 -6.70 7.42 10.86
CA LEU A 249 -6.42 6.24 11.68
C LEU A 249 -7.46 6.00 12.78
N PHE A 250 -7.96 7.06 13.42
CA PHE A 250 -8.63 6.93 14.71
C PHE A 250 -10.10 7.36 14.72
N ASP A 251 -10.53 8.21 13.79
CA ASP A 251 -11.92 8.68 13.78
C ASP A 251 -12.87 7.59 13.28
N GLU A 252 -14.09 7.59 13.83
CA GLU A 252 -15.17 6.72 13.36
C GLU A 252 -15.65 7.10 11.95
N ARG A 253 -15.52 8.38 11.60
CA ARG A 253 -15.90 8.94 10.28
C ARG A 253 -14.76 9.79 9.72
N PRO A 254 -13.70 9.15 9.22
CA PRO A 254 -12.58 9.87 8.65
C PRO A 254 -12.99 10.62 7.39
N ALA A 255 -12.30 11.72 7.10
CA ALA A 255 -12.42 12.40 5.82
C ALA A 255 -11.98 11.48 4.67
N GLY A 256 -12.57 11.69 3.48
CA GLY A 256 -12.29 10.88 2.30
C GLY A 256 -13.31 9.77 2.07
N THR A 257 -12.86 8.64 1.57
CA THR A 257 -13.70 7.45 1.32
C THR A 257 -13.43 6.39 2.38
N PHE A 258 -14.43 6.08 3.17
CA PHE A 258 -14.39 5.00 4.17
C PHE A 258 -14.96 3.70 3.57
N ILE A 259 -14.18 2.65 3.58
CA ILE A 259 -14.58 1.30 3.15
C ILE A 259 -14.96 0.51 4.40
N ARG A 260 -16.26 0.23 4.54
CA ARG A 260 -16.77 -0.55 5.68
C ARG A 260 -16.41 -2.01 5.56
N PRO A 261 -15.94 -2.66 6.63
CA PRO A 261 -15.67 -4.08 6.61
C PRO A 261 -16.96 -4.89 6.50
N TRP A 262 -16.86 -6.02 5.77
CA TRP A 262 -17.90 -7.06 5.76
C TRP A 262 -17.24 -8.42 5.73
N VAL A 263 -17.81 -9.38 6.45
CA VAL A 263 -17.31 -10.76 6.45
C VAL A 263 -18.19 -11.60 5.53
N ASN A 264 -17.58 -12.22 4.53
CA ASN A 264 -18.27 -13.21 3.71
C ASN A 264 -18.46 -14.50 4.54
N ASN A 265 -19.71 -14.85 4.88
CA ASN A 265 -20.06 -16.03 5.72
C ASN A 265 -19.51 -17.36 5.16
N MET A 266 -19.13 -17.44 3.89
CA MET A 266 -18.56 -18.65 3.29
C MET A 266 -17.13 -18.99 3.79
N ARG A 267 -16.38 -18.04 4.38
CA ARG A 267 -15.02 -18.30 4.88
C ARG A 267 -14.97 -18.64 6.38
N ARG A 268 -16.00 -18.31 7.17
CA ARG A 268 -16.08 -18.73 8.59
C ARG A 268 -16.09 -20.26 8.75
N GLN A 269 -16.71 -21.01 7.82
CA GLN A 269 -16.74 -22.47 7.89
C GLN A 269 -15.39 -23.16 7.61
N LYS A 270 -14.45 -22.51 6.92
CA LYS A 270 -13.10 -23.07 6.69
C LYS A 270 -12.13 -22.82 7.84
N ALA A 271 -12.20 -21.65 8.48
CA ALA A 271 -11.33 -21.33 9.61
C ALA A 271 -11.65 -22.16 10.86
N ASP A 272 -12.92 -22.52 11.07
CA ASP A 272 -13.35 -23.38 12.19
C ASP A 272 -12.99 -24.86 11.97
N VAL A 273 -12.81 -25.31 10.73
CA VAL A 273 -12.44 -26.70 10.41
C VAL A 273 -10.90 -26.92 10.54
N ASP A 274 -10.09 -25.93 10.17
CA ASP A 274 -8.63 -26.02 10.28
C ASP A 274 -8.12 -25.93 11.75
N CYS A 275 -8.93 -25.39 12.65
CA CYS A 275 -8.62 -25.34 14.09
C CYS A 275 -8.88 -26.67 14.81
N VAL A 276 -9.61 -27.62 14.20
CA VAL A 276 -9.98 -28.91 14.82
C VAL A 276 -9.02 -30.05 14.47
N PHE A 277 -8.17 -29.90 13.45
CA PHE A 277 -7.25 -30.93 12.98
C PHE A 277 -5.76 -30.61 13.16
N GLY A 278 -5.41 -29.60 13.96
CA GLY A 278 -4.02 -29.28 14.34
C GLY A 278 -3.63 -29.90 15.67
N MET A 279 -3.54 -31.24 15.73
CA MET A 279 -2.71 -31.98 16.71
C MET A 279 -1.64 -32.75 15.98
#